data_2f1f87d01e53eea1b315b6a21e7ae89c
#
_entry.id   2f1f87d01e53eea1b315b6a21e7ae89c
#
_cell.length_a   1.000
_cell.length_b   1.000
_cell.length_c   1.000
_cell.angle_alpha   90.00
_cell.angle_beta   90.00
_cell.angle_gamma   90.00
#
_symmetry.space_group_name_H-M   'P 1'
#
loop_
_entity.id
_entity.type
_entity.pdbx_description
1 polymer ?
#
loop_
_entity_poly.entity_id
_entity_poly.type
_entity_poly.pdbx_seq_one_letter_code
_entity_poly.pdbx_strand_id
1 'polypeptide(L)'
;SLQCPFHKEMRELYFGPLTGNEDLLRAFARYTAALHEAGICHQDYSPGNVLVNGEGDCFQFALIDINRMKFRQMDLKKGCKNLMRMFENEEIYTFIAQEYARSRHFDPQQCKAWIHYYNHLSLKRDYRKKKFKAFKKRLHY
;
A
#
# COMPACT_ATOMS: atom_id res chain seq x y z
N SER A 1 19.31 22.19 -11.12
CA SER A 1 19.50 20.84 -11.47
C SER A 1 18.17 20.12 -11.67
N LEU A 2 18.13 19.33 -12.70
CA LEU A 2 16.92 18.57 -13.08
C LEU A 2 16.86 17.21 -12.40
N GLN A 3 17.55 17.03 -11.30
CA GLN A 3 17.50 15.77 -10.57
C GLN A 3 16.13 15.58 -9.94
N CYS A 4 15.60 14.37 -10.07
CA CYS A 4 14.37 14.00 -9.40
C CYS A 4 14.58 14.10 -7.88
N PRO A 5 13.71 14.83 -7.15
CA PRO A 5 13.87 14.99 -5.71
C PRO A 5 13.57 13.71 -4.92
N PHE A 6 13.01 12.68 -5.57
CA PHE A 6 12.62 11.45 -4.92
C PHE A 6 13.61 10.35 -5.24
N HIS A 7 14.35 9.85 -4.23
CA HIS A 7 15.38 8.85 -4.42
C HIS A 7 15.04 7.48 -3.89
N LYS A 8 13.96 7.36 -3.11
CA LYS A 8 13.58 6.08 -2.50
C LYS A 8 12.21 5.65 -2.97
N GLU A 9 12.08 4.34 -3.13
CA GLU A 9 10.77 3.72 -3.34
C GLU A 9 10.29 3.10 -2.02
N MET A 10 8.98 3.10 -1.81
CA MET A 10 8.40 2.39 -0.66
C MET A 10 8.72 0.90 -0.69
N ARG A 11 9.11 0.38 -1.84
CA ARG A 11 9.58 -1.01 -2.00
C ARG A 11 10.71 -1.37 -1.04
N GLU A 12 11.58 -0.43 -0.72
CA GLU A 12 12.68 -0.66 0.22
C GLU A 12 12.19 -1.02 1.62
N LEU A 13 10.94 -0.64 1.95
CA LEU A 13 10.32 -0.91 3.24
C LEU A 13 9.36 -2.09 3.23
N TYR A 14 9.19 -2.72 2.08
CA TYR A 14 8.20 -3.80 1.93
C TYR A 14 8.42 -4.94 2.93
N PHE A 15 9.65 -5.34 3.12
CA PHE A 15 10.04 -6.37 4.09
C PHE A 15 10.71 -5.78 5.34
N GLY A 16 10.83 -4.47 5.40
CA GLY A 16 11.57 -3.81 6.46
C GLY A 16 10.88 -3.90 7.81
N PRO A 17 11.64 -3.65 8.89
CA PRO A 17 11.03 -3.64 10.21
C PRO A 17 10.22 -2.38 10.44
N LEU A 18 9.25 -2.47 11.37
CA LEU A 18 8.52 -1.30 11.82
C LEU A 18 9.46 -0.34 12.60
N THR A 19 10.30 -0.91 13.45
CA THR A 19 11.21 -0.13 14.29
C THR A 19 12.17 0.72 13.46
N GLY A 20 12.19 2.01 13.74
CA GLY A 20 13.01 2.97 13.00
C GLY A 20 12.31 3.59 11.80
N ASN A 21 11.16 3.08 11.40
CA ASN A 21 10.41 3.56 10.24
C ASN A 21 9.04 4.14 10.60
N GLU A 22 8.76 4.32 11.88
CA GLU A 22 7.44 4.74 12.35
C GLU A 22 7.02 6.10 11.77
N ASP A 23 7.93 7.06 11.74
CA ASP A 23 7.62 8.41 11.24
C ASP A 23 7.29 8.38 9.75
N LEU A 24 8.06 7.63 8.98
CA LEU A 24 7.83 7.47 7.54
C LEU A 24 6.48 6.78 7.29
N LEU A 25 6.22 5.69 8.01
CA LEU A 25 4.99 4.91 7.83
C LEU A 25 3.76 5.70 8.28
N ARG A 26 3.88 6.51 9.34
CA ARG A 26 2.81 7.41 9.77
C ARG A 26 2.52 8.46 8.70
N ALA A 27 3.56 9.06 8.15
CA ALA A 27 3.42 10.03 7.07
C ALA A 27 2.79 9.40 5.82
N PHE A 28 3.19 8.18 5.50
CA PHE A 28 2.61 7.43 4.38
C PHE A 28 1.12 7.14 4.59
N ALA A 29 0.73 6.72 5.78
CA ALA A 29 -0.67 6.45 6.10
C ALA A 29 -1.52 7.72 5.97
N ARG A 30 -1.00 8.85 6.44
CA ARG A 30 -1.67 10.15 6.30
C ARG A 30 -1.78 10.59 4.85
N TYR A 31 -0.73 10.36 4.07
CA TYR A 31 -0.73 10.66 2.65
C TYR A 31 -1.79 9.85 1.91
N THR A 32 -1.86 8.55 2.18
CA THR A 32 -2.86 7.68 1.59
C THR A 32 -4.27 8.10 1.99
N ALA A 33 -4.47 8.44 3.27
CA ALA A 33 -5.76 8.93 3.74
C ALA A 33 -6.18 10.20 2.99
N ALA A 34 -5.25 11.13 2.78
CA ALA A 34 -5.53 12.35 2.03
C ALA A 34 -5.91 12.08 0.57
N LEU A 35 -5.23 11.14 -0.07
CA LEU A 35 -5.59 10.71 -1.43
C LEU A 35 -7.02 10.18 -1.47
N HIS A 36 -7.36 9.30 -0.55
CA HIS A 36 -8.67 8.66 -0.51
C HIS A 36 -9.78 9.66 -0.15
N GLU A 37 -9.50 10.61 0.76
CA GLU A 37 -10.45 11.69 1.06
C GLU A 37 -10.72 12.58 -0.15
N ALA A 38 -9.71 12.78 -1.00
CA ALA A 38 -9.87 13.52 -2.25
C ALA A 38 -10.52 12.69 -3.36
N GLY A 39 -10.87 11.44 -3.09
CA GLY A 39 -11.48 10.55 -4.09
C GLY A 39 -10.51 10.04 -5.13
N ILE A 40 -9.23 9.95 -4.79
CA ILE A 40 -8.18 9.47 -5.70
C ILE A 40 -7.83 8.03 -5.33
N CYS A 41 -7.91 7.14 -6.32
CA CYS A 41 -7.55 5.74 -6.18
C CYS A 41 -6.51 5.37 -7.24
N HIS A 42 -5.32 4.97 -6.80
CA HIS A 42 -4.33 4.38 -7.70
C HIS A 42 -4.63 2.88 -7.80
N GLN A 43 -4.97 2.40 -8.99
CA GLN A 43 -5.42 1.01 -9.17
C GLN A 43 -4.31 -0.02 -8.98
N ASP A 44 -3.06 0.41 -9.08
CA ASP A 44 -1.90 -0.42 -8.81
C ASP A 44 -1.08 0.22 -7.67
N TYR A 45 -1.72 0.40 -6.53
CA TYR A 45 -1.11 1.02 -5.35
C TYR A 45 -0.21 -0.01 -4.66
N SER A 46 1.06 0.05 -5.00
CA SER A 46 2.07 -0.92 -4.58
C SER A 46 3.37 -0.19 -4.24
N PRO A 47 4.28 -0.85 -3.51
CA PRO A 47 5.51 -0.19 -3.07
C PRO A 47 6.38 0.37 -4.19
N GLY A 48 6.35 -0.26 -5.36
CA GLY A 48 7.13 0.20 -6.52
C GLY A 48 6.56 1.43 -7.21
N ASN A 49 5.30 1.80 -6.91
CA ASN A 49 4.63 2.94 -7.52
C ASN A 49 4.56 4.17 -6.61
N VAL A 50 5.18 4.10 -5.44
CA VAL A 50 5.23 5.22 -4.51
C VAL A 50 6.68 5.59 -4.26
N LEU A 51 7.03 6.83 -4.56
CA LEU A 51 8.33 7.39 -4.29
C LEU A 51 8.27 8.22 -3.01
N VAL A 52 9.34 8.21 -2.25
CA VAL A 52 9.43 8.94 -1.00
C VAL A 52 10.71 9.76 -0.95
N ASN A 53 10.61 10.95 -0.37
CA ASN A 53 11.75 11.81 -0.10
C ASN A 53 11.55 12.48 1.26
N GLY A 54 12.66 12.84 1.90
CA GLY A 54 12.63 13.53 3.19
C GLY A 54 13.09 12.67 4.34
N GLU A 55 13.11 13.28 5.51
CA GLU A 55 13.53 12.64 6.76
C GLU A 55 12.85 13.31 7.95
N GLY A 56 12.84 12.62 9.10
CA GLY A 56 12.23 13.13 10.32
C GLY A 56 10.71 13.30 10.19
N ASP A 57 10.23 14.54 10.32
CA ASP A 57 8.82 14.86 10.24
C ASP A 57 8.40 15.36 8.85
N CYS A 58 9.33 15.46 7.91
CA CYS A 58 9.11 16.08 6.61
C CYS A 58 9.28 15.07 5.49
N PHE A 59 8.31 14.19 5.34
CA PHE A 59 8.27 13.24 4.22
C PHE A 59 7.36 13.75 3.12
N GLN A 60 7.79 13.54 1.89
CA GLN A 60 7.02 13.84 0.69
C GLN A 60 6.88 12.56 -0.12
N PHE A 61 5.70 12.39 -0.72
CA PHE A 61 5.40 11.21 -1.52
C PHE A 61 4.98 11.62 -2.92
N ALA A 62 5.29 10.78 -3.89
CA ALA A 62 4.84 10.94 -5.25
C ALA A 62 4.43 9.58 -5.82
N LEU A 63 3.41 9.62 -6.66
CA LEU A 63 2.94 8.41 -7.35
C LEU A 63 3.49 8.37 -8.76
N ILE A 64 3.91 7.20 -9.18
CA ILE A 64 4.25 6.92 -10.57
C ILE A 64 3.16 6.05 -11.18
N ASP A 65 3.19 5.89 -12.52
CA ASP A 65 2.17 5.16 -13.27
C ASP A 65 0.79 5.80 -13.09
N ILE A 66 0.71 7.09 -13.35
CA ILE A 66 -0.51 7.89 -13.16
C ILE A 66 -1.67 7.45 -14.05
N ASN A 67 -1.40 6.68 -15.10
CA ASN A 67 -2.45 6.09 -15.95
C ASN A 67 -3.37 5.14 -15.20
N ARG A 68 -2.92 4.65 -14.04
CA ARG A 68 -3.69 3.74 -13.19
C ARG A 68 -4.51 4.48 -12.14
N MET A 69 -4.51 5.80 -12.15
CA MET A 69 -5.29 6.59 -11.20
C MET A 69 -6.71 6.77 -11.68
N LYS A 70 -7.65 6.65 -10.75
CA LYS A 70 -9.08 6.89 -10.98
C LYS A 70 -9.66 7.76 -9.89
N PHE A 71 -10.70 8.51 -10.25
CA PHE A 71 -11.50 9.26 -9.28
C PHE A 71 -12.70 8.40 -8.90
N ARG A 72 -12.83 8.13 -7.60
CA ARG A 72 -13.95 7.39 -7.03
C ARG A 72 -14.08 7.67 -5.55
N GLN A 73 -15.28 7.50 -5.03
CA GLN A 73 -15.48 7.57 -3.58
C GLN A 73 -14.80 6.36 -2.92
N MET A 74 -13.92 6.65 -1.96
CA MET A 74 -13.13 5.63 -1.26
C MET A 74 -13.69 5.45 0.15
N ASP A 75 -14.59 4.48 0.32
CA ASP A 75 -15.10 4.11 1.64
C ASP A 75 -14.06 3.26 2.40
N LEU A 76 -14.43 2.81 3.60
CA LEU A 76 -13.54 2.01 4.44
C LEU A 76 -13.01 0.77 3.72
N LYS A 77 -13.90 0.00 3.11
CA LYS A 77 -13.51 -1.24 2.43
C LYS A 77 -12.62 -0.98 1.22
N LYS A 78 -12.99 -0.02 0.39
CA LYS A 78 -12.21 0.34 -0.81
C LYS A 78 -10.84 0.88 -0.43
N GLY A 79 -10.76 1.70 0.60
CA GLY A 79 -9.49 2.23 1.10
C GLY A 79 -8.59 1.11 1.61
N CYS A 80 -9.12 0.22 2.40
CA CYS A 80 -8.35 -0.92 2.93
C CYS A 80 -7.91 -1.88 1.81
N LYS A 81 -8.76 -2.11 0.84
CA LYS A 81 -8.40 -2.91 -0.33
C LYS A 81 -7.27 -2.27 -1.12
N ASN A 82 -7.26 -0.96 -1.24
CA ASN A 82 -6.22 -0.23 -1.94
C ASN A 82 -4.87 -0.34 -1.21
N LEU A 83 -4.87 -0.44 0.11
CA LEU A 83 -3.65 -0.57 0.93
C LEU A 83 -3.07 -1.98 1.00
N MET A 84 -3.79 -2.99 0.56
CA MET A 84 -3.46 -4.39 0.84
C MET A 84 -2.11 -4.88 0.30
N ARG A 85 -1.57 -4.23 -0.74
CA ARG A 85 -0.33 -4.66 -1.40
C ARG A 85 0.90 -3.91 -0.95
N MET A 86 0.74 -2.95 -0.03
CA MET A 86 1.85 -2.07 0.31
C MET A 86 2.91 -2.73 1.19
N PHE A 87 2.52 -3.63 2.06
CA PHE A 87 3.46 -4.27 2.98
C PHE A 87 3.03 -5.71 3.27
N GLU A 88 4.01 -6.55 3.59
CA GLU A 88 3.76 -7.95 3.95
C GLU A 88 3.85 -8.20 5.45
N ASN A 89 4.58 -7.35 6.18
CA ASN A 89 4.79 -7.48 7.61
C ASN A 89 3.54 -7.08 8.40
N GLU A 90 3.04 -7.98 9.25
CA GLU A 90 1.81 -7.75 10.03
C GLU A 90 1.93 -6.58 11.02
N GLU A 91 3.11 -6.37 11.62
CA GLU A 91 3.32 -5.22 12.50
C GLU A 91 3.13 -3.90 11.75
N ILE A 92 3.62 -3.85 10.51
CA ILE A 92 3.47 -2.68 9.64
C ILE A 92 2.01 -2.49 9.27
N TYR A 93 1.29 -3.55 8.91
CA TYR A 93 -0.15 -3.45 8.63
C TYR A 93 -0.93 -2.90 9.82
N THR A 94 -0.62 -3.38 11.00
CA THR A 94 -1.31 -2.93 12.21
C THR A 94 -1.07 -1.44 12.44
N PHE A 95 0.18 -1.01 12.29
CA PHE A 95 0.55 0.38 12.45
C PHE A 95 -0.13 1.28 11.39
N ILE A 96 -0.06 0.87 10.14
CA ILE A 96 -0.67 1.62 9.03
C ILE A 96 -2.19 1.69 9.20
N ALA A 97 -2.83 0.58 9.59
CA ALA A 97 -4.27 0.55 9.80
C ALA A 97 -4.70 1.54 10.87
N GLN A 98 -3.97 1.62 11.98
CA GLN A 98 -4.26 2.56 13.06
C GLN A 98 -4.13 4.01 12.60
N GLU A 99 -3.05 4.34 11.93
CA GLU A 99 -2.79 5.70 11.48
C GLU A 99 -3.74 6.12 10.34
N TYR A 100 -4.02 5.22 9.42
CA TYR A 100 -4.97 5.45 8.33
C TYR A 100 -6.39 5.66 8.88
N ALA A 101 -6.81 4.79 9.81
CA ALA A 101 -8.13 4.89 10.42
C ALA A 101 -8.28 6.20 11.19
N ARG A 102 -7.26 6.57 11.96
CA ARG A 102 -7.27 7.83 12.71
C ARG A 102 -7.45 9.02 11.76
N SER A 103 -6.73 9.04 10.66
CA SER A 103 -6.79 10.12 9.68
C SER A 103 -8.14 10.20 8.96
N ARG A 104 -8.82 9.07 8.79
CA ARG A 104 -10.10 9.00 8.10
C ARG A 104 -11.31 8.88 9.03
N HIS A 105 -11.09 8.88 10.33
CA HIS A 105 -12.15 8.72 11.34
C HIS A 105 -12.89 7.38 11.20
N PHE A 106 -12.14 6.33 10.87
CA PHE A 106 -12.63 4.95 10.83
C PHE A 106 -12.22 4.19 12.09
N ASP A 107 -12.86 3.04 12.31
CA ASP A 107 -12.47 2.13 13.38
C ASP A 107 -11.15 1.41 13.00
N PRO A 108 -10.09 1.54 13.81
CA PRO A 108 -8.80 0.90 13.51
C PRO A 108 -8.86 -0.61 13.40
N GLN A 109 -9.70 -1.26 14.20
CA GLN A 109 -9.82 -2.72 14.16
C GLN A 109 -10.48 -3.18 12.88
N GLN A 110 -11.49 -2.47 12.40
CA GLN A 110 -12.13 -2.76 11.12
C GLN A 110 -11.16 -2.55 9.97
N CYS A 111 -10.37 -1.48 9.99
CA CYS A 111 -9.37 -1.24 8.96
C CYS A 111 -8.34 -2.37 8.92
N LYS A 112 -7.82 -2.77 10.07
CA LYS A 112 -6.86 -3.88 10.16
C LYS A 112 -7.47 -5.17 9.61
N ALA A 113 -8.68 -5.49 10.00
CA ALA A 113 -9.37 -6.70 9.56
C ALA A 113 -9.56 -6.73 8.05
N TRP A 114 -9.98 -5.63 7.44
CA TRP A 114 -10.20 -5.57 6.00
C TRP A 114 -8.90 -5.59 5.21
N ILE A 115 -7.85 -4.90 5.66
CA ILE A 115 -6.54 -4.96 5.03
C ILE A 115 -6.02 -6.40 5.05
N HIS A 116 -6.10 -7.06 6.19
CA HIS A 116 -5.68 -8.45 6.34
C HIS A 116 -6.48 -9.39 5.41
N TYR A 117 -7.79 -9.22 5.39
CA TYR A 117 -8.68 -10.03 4.55
C TYR A 117 -8.31 -9.91 3.06
N TYR A 118 -8.17 -8.69 2.55
CA TYR A 118 -7.86 -8.47 1.15
C TYR A 118 -6.45 -8.91 0.79
N ASN A 119 -5.49 -8.71 1.69
CA ASN A 119 -4.12 -9.17 1.49
C ASN A 119 -4.09 -10.70 1.36
N HIS A 120 -4.74 -11.39 2.28
CA HIS A 120 -4.81 -12.85 2.27
C HIS A 120 -5.49 -13.38 1.00
N LEU A 121 -6.57 -12.74 0.58
CA LEU A 121 -7.28 -13.09 -0.65
C LEU A 121 -6.38 -12.92 -1.88
N SER A 122 -5.61 -11.84 -1.94
CA SER A 122 -4.66 -11.57 -3.02
C SER A 122 -3.57 -12.65 -3.07
N LEU A 123 -3.01 -13.03 -1.93
CA LEU A 123 -1.99 -14.08 -1.85
C LEU A 123 -2.54 -15.42 -2.35
N LYS A 124 -3.77 -15.76 -2.01
CA LYS A 124 -4.42 -16.99 -2.50
C LYS A 124 -4.57 -16.97 -4.02
N ARG A 125 -4.97 -15.84 -4.59
CA ARG A 125 -5.09 -15.69 -6.05
C ARG A 125 -3.74 -15.88 -6.75
N ASP A 126 -2.70 -15.28 -6.22
CA ASP A 126 -1.35 -15.40 -6.78
C ASP A 126 -0.85 -16.84 -6.71
N TYR A 127 -1.11 -17.53 -5.61
CA TYR A 127 -0.77 -18.94 -5.44
C TYR A 127 -1.49 -19.81 -6.48
N ARG A 128 -2.79 -19.60 -6.67
CA ARG A 128 -3.58 -20.33 -7.67
C ARG A 128 -3.08 -20.08 -9.09
N LYS A 129 -2.71 -18.85 -9.42
CA LYS A 129 -2.15 -18.50 -10.73
C LYS A 129 -0.84 -19.20 -10.99
N LYS A 130 0.05 -19.23 -10.00
CA LYS A 130 1.34 -19.93 -10.11
C LYS A 130 1.13 -21.43 -10.30
N LYS A 131 0.22 -22.02 -9.54
CA LYS A 131 -0.12 -23.44 -9.65
C LYS A 131 -0.66 -23.79 -11.04
N PHE A 132 -1.54 -22.95 -11.56
CA PHE A 132 -2.13 -23.14 -12.88
C PHE A 132 -1.09 -23.03 -13.99
N LYS A 133 -0.17 -22.06 -13.90
CA LYS A 133 0.94 -21.93 -14.85
C LYS A 133 1.84 -23.16 -14.84
N ALA A 134 2.17 -23.69 -13.65
CA ALA A 134 2.98 -24.88 -13.51
C ALA A 134 2.27 -26.11 -14.12
N PHE A 135 0.97 -26.23 -13.90
CA PHE A 135 0.14 -27.28 -14.47
C PHE A 135 0.13 -27.20 -16.00
N LYS A 136 -0.05 -26.00 -16.58
CA LYS A 136 -0.01 -25.80 -18.03
C LYS A 136 1.34 -26.22 -18.63
N LYS A 137 2.44 -25.88 -17.97
CA LYS A 137 3.78 -26.28 -18.42
C LYS A 137 3.92 -27.80 -18.47
N ARG A 138 3.37 -28.53 -17.48
CA ARG A 138 3.42 -30.00 -17.45
C ARG A 138 2.66 -30.62 -18.61
N LEU A 139 1.57 -30.00 -19.05
CA LEU A 139 0.76 -30.53 -20.15
C LEU A 139 1.43 -30.36 -21.53
N HIS A 140 2.45 -29.52 -21.66
CA HIS A 140 3.13 -29.25 -22.91
C HIS A 140 4.45 -30.01 -23.07
N TYR A 141 4.75 -30.89 -22.14
CA TYR A 141 5.89 -31.79 -22.22
C TYR A 141 5.43 -33.24 -22.52
#